data_96dbe233173e8e8ac0f7262722f98a9b
#
_entry.id   96dbe233173e8e8ac0f7262722f98a9b
#
_cell.length_a   1.000
_cell.length_b   1.000
_cell.length_c   1.000
_cell.angle_alpha   90.00
_cell.angle_beta   90.00
_cell.angle_gamma   90.00
#
_symmetry.space_group_name_H-M   'P 1'
#
loop_
_entity.id
_entity.type
_entity.pdbx_description
1 polymer ?
#
loop_
_entity_poly.entity_id
_entity_poly.type
_entity_poly.pdbx_seq_one_letter_code
_entity_poly.pdbx_strand_id
1 'polypeptide(L)'
;MRIWDINPKYLCRKHLLGEHRELYAIWNILTKHKGKGGYSKHPETLRWKRKLKALYLRHELLVSEFKRRGYNHNTPLDKKLATGKSKQDVFINSIKEQKEILNSKSCQCKF
;
A
#
# COMPACT_ATOMS: atom_id res chain seq x y z
N MET A 1 -10.04 -3.53 0.59
CA MET A 1 -8.60 -3.72 0.46
C MET A 1 -8.07 -2.78 -0.61
N ARG A 2 -7.20 -1.86 -0.26
CA ARG A 2 -6.70 -0.90 -1.22
C ARG A 2 -5.36 -0.28 -0.80
N ILE A 3 -4.45 -0.16 -1.78
CA ILE A 3 -3.22 0.61 -1.64
C ILE A 3 -3.33 1.82 -2.57
N TRP A 4 -3.17 3.01 -2.00
CA TRP A 4 -3.23 4.25 -2.77
C TRP A 4 -1.87 4.51 -3.42
N ASP A 5 -1.87 5.03 -4.65
CA ASP A 5 -0.64 5.36 -5.37
C ASP A 5 -0.29 6.85 -5.22
N ILE A 6 -0.95 7.51 -4.28
CA ILE A 6 -0.79 8.94 -3.99
C ILE A 6 0.30 9.11 -2.93
N ASN A 7 1.02 10.23 -2.97
CA ASN A 7 2.02 10.52 -1.95
C ASN A 7 1.38 10.45 -0.56
N PRO A 8 1.94 9.66 0.38
CA PRO A 8 1.34 9.46 1.70
C PRO A 8 1.09 10.74 2.50
N LYS A 9 1.82 11.82 2.22
CA LYS A 9 1.61 13.08 2.95
C LYS A 9 0.21 13.66 2.78
N TYR A 10 -0.49 13.29 1.70
CA TYR A 10 -1.85 13.78 1.44
C TYR A 10 -2.93 12.94 2.10
N LEU A 11 -2.59 11.76 2.60
CA LEU A 11 -3.55 10.86 3.23
C LEU A 11 -3.85 11.29 4.66
N CYS A 12 -5.11 11.22 5.07
CA CYS A 12 -5.47 11.43 6.47
C CYS A 12 -5.00 10.22 7.29
N ARG A 13 -5.03 10.36 8.62
CA ARG A 13 -4.58 9.29 9.52
C ARG A 13 -5.28 7.97 9.23
N LYS A 14 -6.61 8.01 9.06
CA LYS A 14 -7.41 6.81 8.82
C LYS A 14 -6.97 6.07 7.56
N HIS A 15 -6.79 6.79 6.45
CA HIS A 15 -6.39 6.18 5.18
C HIS A 15 -4.92 5.75 5.17
N LEU A 16 -4.07 6.49 5.86
CA LEU A 16 -2.66 6.13 5.98
C LEU A 16 -2.49 4.82 6.76
N LEU A 17 -3.12 4.71 7.93
CA LEU A 17 -3.05 3.51 8.75
C LEU A 17 -3.76 2.33 8.08
N GLY A 18 -4.89 2.58 7.43
CA GLY A 18 -5.63 1.57 6.69
C GLY A 18 -4.81 1.00 5.53
N GLU A 19 -4.16 1.85 4.76
CA GLU A 19 -3.30 1.40 3.66
C GLU A 19 -2.14 0.54 4.18
N HIS A 20 -1.49 0.94 5.25
CA HIS A 20 -0.39 0.16 5.85
C HIS A 20 -0.86 -1.25 6.23
N ARG A 21 -2.05 -1.35 6.83
CA ARG A 21 -2.64 -2.64 7.20
C ARG A 21 -2.91 -3.51 5.97
N GLU A 22 -3.49 -2.93 4.93
CA GLU A 22 -3.82 -3.65 3.71
C GLU A 22 -2.56 -4.07 2.95
N LEU A 23 -1.56 -3.20 2.92
CA LEU A 23 -0.26 -3.52 2.31
C LEU A 23 0.39 -4.71 3.01
N TYR A 24 0.36 -4.72 4.33
CA TYR A 24 0.93 -5.81 5.11
C TYR A 24 0.21 -7.13 4.82
N ALA A 25 -1.12 -7.09 4.68
CA ALA A 25 -1.92 -8.27 4.32
C ALA A 25 -1.54 -8.79 2.94
N ILE A 26 -1.40 -7.90 1.94
CA ILE A 26 -1.00 -8.27 0.58
C ILE A 26 0.41 -8.88 0.59
N TRP A 27 1.33 -8.26 1.32
CA TRP A 27 2.69 -8.78 1.46
C TRP A 27 2.69 -10.21 1.99
N ASN A 28 1.90 -10.48 3.03
CA ASN A 28 1.79 -11.82 3.60
C ASN A 28 1.18 -12.81 2.62
N ILE A 29 0.16 -12.42 1.86
CA ILE A 29 -0.44 -13.28 0.84
C ILE A 29 0.61 -13.68 -0.21
N LEU A 30 1.39 -12.71 -0.69
CA LEU A 30 2.36 -12.95 -1.76
C LEU A 30 3.64 -13.65 -1.29
N THR A 31 3.98 -13.57 0.00
CA THR A 31 5.17 -14.19 0.56
C THR A 31 4.86 -15.46 1.35
N LYS A 32 4.17 -15.34 2.49
CA LYS A 32 3.90 -16.47 3.38
C LYS A 32 2.92 -17.48 2.82
N HIS A 33 1.92 -17.01 2.09
CA HIS A 33 0.85 -17.86 1.51
C HIS A 33 1.08 -18.15 0.03
N LYS A 34 2.22 -17.75 -0.53
CA LYS A 34 2.61 -18.02 -1.92
C LYS A 34 1.52 -17.68 -2.94
N GLY A 35 0.80 -16.59 -2.70
CA GLY A 35 -0.28 -16.15 -3.59
C GLY A 35 -1.57 -16.96 -3.46
N LYS A 36 -1.77 -17.65 -2.35
CA LYS A 36 -2.99 -18.45 -2.08
C LYS A 36 -3.77 -17.84 -0.92
N GLY A 37 -5.07 -18.13 -0.84
CA GLY A 37 -5.93 -17.68 0.24
C GLY A 37 -7.06 -16.78 -0.25
N GLY A 38 -7.88 -16.26 0.68
CA GLY A 38 -9.13 -15.58 0.37
C GLY A 38 -9.01 -14.36 -0.53
N TYR A 39 -7.99 -13.53 -0.34
CA TYR A 39 -7.79 -12.32 -1.15
C TYR A 39 -6.71 -12.46 -2.21
N SER A 40 -6.24 -13.68 -2.49
CA SER A 40 -5.15 -13.92 -3.45
C SER A 40 -5.52 -13.51 -4.88
N LYS A 41 -6.80 -13.54 -5.23
CA LYS A 41 -7.32 -13.17 -6.55
C LYS A 41 -7.95 -11.78 -6.58
N HIS A 42 -7.91 -11.03 -5.49
CA HIS A 42 -8.41 -9.67 -5.46
C HIS A 42 -7.58 -8.78 -6.41
N PRO A 43 -8.21 -7.89 -7.21
CA PRO A 43 -7.47 -7.05 -8.15
C PRO A 43 -6.31 -6.30 -7.52
N GLU A 44 -6.46 -5.79 -6.31
CA GLU A 44 -5.40 -5.08 -5.60
C GLU A 44 -4.21 -6.00 -5.31
N THR A 45 -4.46 -7.26 -4.92
CA THR A 45 -3.40 -8.24 -4.70
C THR A 45 -2.70 -8.60 -6.00
N LEU A 46 -3.48 -8.83 -7.07
CA LEU A 46 -2.94 -9.26 -8.35
C LEU A 46 -2.01 -8.23 -8.98
N ARG A 47 -2.31 -6.94 -8.84
CA ARG A 47 -1.44 -5.90 -9.43
C ARG A 47 -0.07 -5.79 -8.77
N TRP A 48 0.12 -6.33 -7.57
CA TRP A 48 1.42 -6.37 -6.88
C TRP A 48 2.15 -7.69 -7.06
N LYS A 49 1.54 -8.66 -7.73
CA LYS A 49 2.19 -9.94 -8.01
C LYS A 49 3.46 -9.72 -8.84
N ARG A 50 4.57 -10.36 -8.44
CA ARG A 50 5.90 -10.21 -9.05
C ARG A 50 6.48 -8.79 -8.91
N LYS A 51 5.96 -8.01 -7.99
CA LYS A 51 6.39 -6.62 -7.72
C LYS A 51 6.63 -6.41 -6.23
N LEU A 52 7.16 -7.40 -5.55
CA LEU A 52 7.41 -7.33 -4.10
C LEU A 52 8.36 -6.18 -3.75
N LYS A 53 9.33 -5.89 -4.62
CA LYS A 53 10.22 -4.76 -4.38
C LYS A 53 9.48 -3.42 -4.44
N ALA A 54 8.57 -3.26 -5.40
CA ALA A 54 7.73 -2.05 -5.47
C ALA A 54 6.83 -1.93 -4.25
N LEU A 55 6.27 -3.05 -3.78
CA LEU A 55 5.43 -3.08 -2.58
C LEU A 55 6.24 -2.73 -1.34
N TYR A 56 7.47 -3.24 -1.23
CA TYR A 56 8.39 -2.90 -0.16
C TYR A 56 8.71 -1.41 -0.14
N LEU A 57 8.99 -0.82 -1.32
CA LEU A 57 9.28 0.61 -1.42
C LEU A 57 8.07 1.45 -1.02
N ARG A 58 6.87 1.03 -1.39
CA ARG A 58 5.63 1.71 -0.96
C ARG A 58 5.50 1.65 0.57
N HIS A 59 5.79 0.50 1.16
CA HIS A 59 5.79 0.34 2.63
C HIS A 59 6.75 1.33 3.29
N GLU A 60 7.95 1.48 2.73
CA GLU A 60 8.95 2.39 3.30
C GLU A 60 8.50 3.86 3.20
N LEU A 61 7.77 4.22 2.13
CA LEU A 61 7.18 5.56 2.03
C LEU A 61 6.15 5.80 3.14
N LEU A 62 5.30 4.79 3.42
CA LEU A 62 4.31 4.89 4.50
C LEU A 62 5.00 5.02 5.86
N VAL A 63 6.05 4.25 6.10
CA VAL A 63 6.82 4.31 7.34
C VAL A 63 7.48 5.68 7.52
N SER A 64 8.02 6.25 6.44
CA SER A 64 8.60 7.59 6.47
C SER A 64 7.56 8.63 6.89
N GLU A 65 6.34 8.51 6.38
CA GLU A 65 5.26 9.42 6.77
C GLU A 65 4.83 9.21 8.21
N PHE A 66 4.82 7.95 8.69
CA PHE A 66 4.57 7.65 10.11
C PHE A 66 5.58 8.38 11.01
N LYS A 67 6.87 8.30 10.67
CA LYS A 67 7.95 8.96 11.42
C LYS A 67 7.76 10.48 11.43
N ARG A 68 7.42 11.05 10.28
CA ARG A 68 7.18 12.49 10.16
C ARG A 68 6.04 12.95 11.06
N ARG A 69 5.00 12.11 11.22
CA ARG A 69 3.84 12.41 12.06
C ARG A 69 4.01 12.02 13.53
N GLY A 70 5.13 11.37 13.88
CA GLY A 70 5.37 10.91 15.24
C GLY A 70 4.67 9.61 15.61
N TYR A 71 4.27 8.79 14.61
CA TYR A 71 3.65 7.50 14.87
C TYR A 71 4.70 6.41 15.05
N ASN A 72 4.41 5.44 15.91
CA ASN A 72 5.26 4.26 16.08
C ASN A 72 4.99 3.25 14.97
N HIS A 73 6.05 2.53 14.56
CA HIS A 73 5.94 1.47 13.55
C HIS A 73 6.65 0.22 14.06
N ASN A 74 5.91 -0.88 14.21
CA ASN A 74 6.40 -2.13 14.80
C ASN A 74 6.31 -3.34 13.85
N THR A 75 6.02 -3.15 12.57
CA THR A 75 5.83 -4.24 11.61
C THR A 75 6.71 -4.07 10.38
N PRO A 76 8.06 -4.23 10.53
CA PRO A 76 8.94 -4.14 9.37
C PRO A 76 8.72 -5.31 8.41
N LEU A 77 8.97 -5.07 7.12
CA LEU A 77 8.95 -6.13 6.12
C LEU A 77 10.37 -6.68 5.95
N ASP A 78 10.47 -7.97 5.60
CA ASP A 78 11.76 -8.59 5.33
C ASP A 78 12.28 -8.16 3.96
N LYS A 79 13.33 -7.34 3.96
CA LYS A 79 13.94 -6.83 2.73
C LYS A 79 14.43 -7.94 1.81
N LYS A 80 14.81 -9.10 2.34
CA LYS A 80 15.26 -10.24 1.55
C LYS A 80 14.17 -10.79 0.63
N LEU A 81 12.90 -10.56 0.98
CA LEU A 81 11.76 -10.98 0.18
C LEU A 81 11.34 -9.94 -0.86
N ALA A 82 11.97 -8.76 -0.86
CA ALA A 82 11.65 -7.67 -1.78
C ALA A 82 12.25 -7.91 -3.16
N THR A 83 11.64 -8.82 -3.91
CA THR A 83 12.09 -9.24 -5.24
C THR A 83 11.11 -8.75 -6.32
N GLY A 84 11.46 -8.99 -7.58
CA GLY A 84 10.63 -8.62 -8.71
C GLY A 84 10.82 -7.16 -9.12
N LYS A 85 9.82 -6.61 -9.79
CA LYS A 85 9.88 -5.23 -10.31
C LYS A 85 9.86 -4.22 -9.18
N SER A 86 10.65 -3.17 -9.33
CA SER A 86 10.72 -2.07 -8.35
C SER A 86 9.71 -0.95 -8.64
N LYS A 87 8.98 -1.03 -9.75
CA LYS A 87 8.04 0.00 -10.17
C LYS A 87 6.65 -0.60 -10.37
N GLN A 88 5.64 0.06 -9.81
CA GLN A 88 4.25 -0.31 -10.04
C GLN A 88 3.69 0.53 -11.18
N ASP A 89 3.37 -0.13 -12.28
CA ASP A 89 2.85 0.50 -13.49
C ASP A 89 1.40 0.11 -13.79
N VAL A 90 0.77 -0.68 -12.93
CA VAL A 90 -0.61 -1.11 -13.07
C VAL A 90 -1.47 -0.44 -11.99
N PHE A 91 -2.40 0.40 -12.40
CA PHE A 91 -3.32 1.10 -11.52
C PHE A 91 -4.75 0.67 -11.77
N ILE A 92 -5.49 0.34 -10.71
CA ILE A 92 -6.93 0.07 -10.81
C ILE A 92 -7.66 1.36 -11.15
N ASN A 93 -7.23 2.47 -10.55
CA ASN A 93 -7.71 3.81 -10.86
C ASN A 93 -6.50 4.72 -11.10
N SER A 94 -6.66 5.72 -11.96
CA SER A 94 -5.62 6.74 -12.16
C SER A 94 -5.42 7.56 -10.87
N ILE A 95 -4.30 8.27 -10.78
CA ILE A 95 -4.04 9.13 -9.63
C ILE A 95 -5.16 10.16 -9.45
N LYS A 96 -5.64 10.73 -10.56
CA LYS A 96 -6.76 11.69 -10.54
C LYS A 96 -8.03 11.05 -9.97
N GLU A 97 -8.36 9.84 -10.43
CA GLU A 97 -9.53 9.10 -9.94
C GLU A 97 -9.40 8.77 -8.46
N GLN A 98 -8.20 8.39 -8.01
CA GLN A 98 -7.95 8.11 -6.59
C GLN A 98 -8.18 9.34 -5.73
N LYS A 99 -7.74 10.51 -6.18
CA LYS A 99 -7.98 11.77 -5.47
C LYS A 99 -9.48 12.10 -5.40
N GLU A 100 -10.21 11.86 -6.49
CA GLU A 100 -11.65 12.07 -6.52
C GLU A 100 -12.38 11.15 -5.55
N ILE A 101 -11.99 9.87 -5.48
CA ILE A 101 -12.55 8.91 -4.53
C ILE A 101 -12.32 9.39 -3.09
N LEU A 102 -11.10 9.82 -2.76
CA LEU A 102 -10.78 10.30 -1.42
C LEU A 102 -11.52 11.59 -1.08
N ASN A 103 -11.68 12.50 -2.05
CA ASN A 103 -12.42 13.74 -1.85
C ASN A 103 -13.92 13.50 -1.57
N SER A 104 -14.48 12.41 -2.10
CA SER A 104 -15.88 12.05 -1.89
C SER A 104 -16.14 11.46 -0.51
N LYS A 105 -15.10 11.13 0.25
CA LYS A 105 -15.20 10.54 1.57
C LYS A 105 -15.17 11.64 2.65
N SER A 106 -15.87 11.40 3.77
CA SER A 106 -15.85 12.29 4.94
C SER A 106 -14.54 12.11 5.71
N CYS A 107 -13.42 12.49 5.10
CA CYS A 107 -12.10 12.37 5.71
C CYS A 107 -11.32 13.67 5.54
N GLN A 108 -10.11 13.73 6.10
CA GLN A 108 -9.26 14.91 6.09
C GLN A 108 -8.06 14.78 5.14
N CYS A 109 -8.20 13.97 4.09
CA CYS A 109 -7.15 13.90 3.06
C CYS A 109 -7.06 15.23 2.32
N LYS A 110 -5.84 15.70 2.11
CA LYS A 110 -5.57 17.02 1.49
C LYS A 110 -4.88 16.83 0.14
N PHE A 111 -5.44 17.45 -0.86
CA PHE A 111 -4.89 17.43 -2.23
C PHE A 111 -4.63 18.82 -2.75
#